data_90a20ea3a2c76dd9ece687d59d0d320d
#
_entry.id   90a20ea3a2c76dd9ece687d59d0d320d
#
_cell.length_a   1.000
_cell.length_b   1.000
_cell.length_c   1.000
_cell.angle_alpha   90.00
_cell.angle_beta   90.00
_cell.angle_gamma   90.00
#
_symmetry.space_group_name_H-M   'P 1'
#
loop_
_entity.id
_entity.type
_entity.pdbx_description
1 polymer ?
#
loop_
_entity_poly.entity_id
_entity_poly.type
_entity_poly.pdbx_seq_one_letter_code
_entity_poly.pdbx_strand_id
1 'polypeptide(L)'
;MEKLTYTHNDAAAKVLAAFYETPPLAYVRSYGCQQNVNDGEKIKGVLQDVGYGLCDNVEHADLILFNTCAVREHAEQRVFGNVGALKKLKEQNPRLMIGVCGCMAQQEHIVEKLRQSYPYVDLVFGVDGIDRLPAMLAERIRKGKRYLEKPAERNAVVEELPIRRDSGFRAWLPIMYGCDNFCTYCIVPYVRGRERSREPAAILAEFRQLVEQGYKEITLLGQNVNSYGKGLEHPIDFADLLNLLCEVPGDYQIRFMTSHPKDASRKLIDTIAAQEHLCKHIHLPVQSGSDRLLKEMNRHYNVAQYMDLIRYAKEKIPGVTFSSDIIVGFPGETEEDFAATLDLIREVGYMQLFTFIYSKRAGTPASKLPDPTTHAEKAARMDRLLKTQEEFAFAATAAMAGRTVRVLVEAAGRNEGTVNGRLDNNLVVEFKAPESLIGQWADVHITGSRAALLVGELAE
;
A
#
# COMPACT_ATOMS: atom_id res chain seq x y z
N MET A 1 -23.65 3.56 5.23
CA MET A 1 -22.27 3.92 5.60
C MET A 1 -22.30 5.23 6.38
N GLU A 2 -21.68 5.29 7.54
CA GLU A 2 -21.58 6.53 8.34
C GLU A 2 -20.44 7.39 7.77
N LYS A 3 -20.72 8.68 7.54
CA LYS A 3 -19.71 9.68 7.12
C LYS A 3 -19.41 10.57 8.31
N LEU A 4 -18.16 10.66 8.67
CA LEU A 4 -17.68 11.44 9.80
C LEU A 4 -16.65 12.44 9.31
N THR A 5 -16.64 13.62 9.93
CA THR A 5 -15.59 14.61 9.72
C THR A 5 -14.73 14.67 10.98
N TYR A 6 -13.41 14.67 10.82
CA TYR A 6 -12.50 14.85 11.94
C TYR A 6 -12.69 16.22 12.57
N THR A 7 -12.65 16.26 13.88
CA THR A 7 -12.65 17.51 14.64
C THR A 7 -11.52 17.50 15.66
N HIS A 8 -10.84 18.62 15.82
CA HIS A 8 -9.80 18.78 16.83
C HIS A 8 -10.31 18.43 18.21
N ASN A 9 -9.52 17.69 18.98
CA ASN A 9 -9.89 17.25 20.33
C ASN A 9 -9.25 18.13 21.41
N ASP A 10 -9.83 19.31 21.64
CA ASP A 10 -9.37 20.25 22.68
C ASP A 10 -9.21 19.64 24.08
N ALA A 11 -10.11 18.73 24.45
CA ALA A 11 -10.09 18.10 25.77
C ALA A 11 -8.89 17.15 25.91
N ALA A 12 -8.54 16.43 24.84
CA ALA A 12 -7.36 15.58 24.80
C ALA A 12 -6.08 16.42 24.76
N ALA A 13 -6.02 17.46 23.93
CA ALA A 13 -4.88 18.36 23.85
C ALA A 13 -4.55 19.00 25.22
N LYS A 14 -5.53 19.45 25.98
CA LYS A 14 -5.34 19.98 27.35
C LYS A 14 -4.80 18.92 28.32
N VAL A 15 -5.24 17.66 28.21
CA VAL A 15 -4.71 16.58 29.07
C VAL A 15 -3.27 16.29 28.76
N LEU A 16 -2.93 16.24 27.46
CA LEU A 16 -1.54 16.02 27.01
C LEU A 16 -0.62 17.16 27.45
N ALA A 17 -1.02 18.41 27.23
CA ALA A 17 -0.28 19.58 27.66
C ALA A 17 -0.07 19.66 29.19
N ALA A 18 -1.01 19.17 29.99
CA ALA A 18 -0.87 19.10 31.45
C ALA A 18 0.00 17.93 31.92
N PHE A 19 0.14 16.86 31.14
CA PHE A 19 0.90 15.68 31.49
C PHE A 19 2.39 15.83 31.18
N TYR A 20 2.75 16.54 30.10
CA TYR A 20 4.11 16.78 29.67
C TYR A 20 4.56 18.19 30.04
N GLU A 21 5.79 18.34 30.55
CA GLU A 21 6.38 19.62 30.88
C GLU A 21 6.83 20.44 29.66
N THR A 22 7.16 19.70 28.58
CA THR A 22 7.53 20.24 27.25
C THR A 22 6.71 19.54 26.18
N PRO A 23 6.56 20.11 24.97
CA PRO A 23 5.88 19.43 23.88
C PRO A 23 6.44 18.03 23.66
N PRO A 24 5.61 16.98 23.77
CA PRO A 24 6.09 15.59 23.66
C PRO A 24 6.49 15.23 22.24
N LEU A 25 7.39 14.27 22.08
CA LEU A 25 7.84 13.75 20.80
C LEU A 25 7.25 12.37 20.51
N ALA A 26 6.76 12.20 19.29
CA ALA A 26 6.24 10.92 18.82
C ALA A 26 7.13 10.31 17.74
N TYR A 27 7.46 9.03 17.91
CA TYR A 27 8.04 8.18 16.89
C TYR A 27 6.97 7.30 16.29
N VAL A 28 6.71 7.45 14.97
CA VAL A 28 5.70 6.67 14.26
C VAL A 28 6.36 5.88 13.14
N ARG A 29 6.25 4.56 13.20
CA ARG A 29 6.79 3.68 12.17
C ARG A 29 5.73 2.79 11.56
N SER A 30 5.57 2.88 10.24
CA SER A 30 4.63 2.04 9.47
C SER A 30 5.33 0.83 8.87
N TYR A 31 4.67 -0.33 8.94
CA TYR A 31 5.06 -1.57 8.31
C TYR A 31 3.97 -2.01 7.34
N GLY A 32 4.35 -2.49 6.16
CA GLY A 32 3.41 -3.13 5.24
C GLY A 32 3.20 -2.41 3.92
N CYS A 33 1.95 -2.22 3.52
CA CYS A 33 1.58 -1.69 2.21
C CYS A 33 1.47 -0.15 2.20
N GLN A 34 1.26 0.41 1.01
CA GLN A 34 1.10 1.87 0.81
C GLN A 34 -0.08 2.44 1.63
N GLN A 35 -1.17 1.67 1.79
CA GLN A 35 -2.27 2.09 2.67
C GLN A 35 -1.81 2.27 4.12
N ASN A 36 -0.93 1.39 4.64
CA ASN A 36 -0.36 1.57 5.98
C ASN A 36 0.58 2.79 6.03
N VAL A 37 1.29 3.11 4.96
CA VAL A 37 2.10 4.35 4.91
C VAL A 37 1.18 5.57 5.05
N ASN A 38 0.11 5.65 4.26
CA ASN A 38 -0.88 6.72 4.39
C ASN A 38 -1.55 6.77 5.77
N ASP A 39 -1.90 5.61 6.34
CA ASP A 39 -2.44 5.55 7.71
C ASP A 39 -1.41 6.12 8.72
N GLY A 40 -0.12 5.86 8.52
CA GLY A 40 0.98 6.43 9.31
C GLY A 40 1.11 7.96 9.16
N GLU A 41 0.96 8.50 7.96
CA GLU A 41 0.94 9.93 7.70
C GLU A 41 -0.25 10.62 8.41
N LYS A 42 -1.44 9.97 8.42
CA LYS A 42 -2.60 10.43 9.19
C LYS A 42 -2.36 10.38 10.69
N ILE A 43 -1.77 9.30 11.21
CA ILE A 43 -1.39 9.19 12.63
C ILE A 43 -0.44 10.34 13.03
N LYS A 44 0.58 10.63 12.21
CA LYS A 44 1.50 11.76 12.44
C LYS A 44 0.76 13.09 12.45
N GLY A 45 -0.14 13.31 11.49
CA GLY A 45 -0.96 14.54 11.43
C GLY A 45 -1.85 14.73 12.64
N VAL A 46 -2.58 13.70 13.06
CA VAL A 46 -3.45 13.71 14.25
C VAL A 46 -2.64 13.95 15.54
N LEU A 47 -1.43 13.39 15.64
CA LEU A 47 -0.56 13.63 16.80
C LEU A 47 -0.05 15.08 16.84
N GLN A 48 0.34 15.65 15.70
CA GLN A 48 0.72 17.06 15.61
C GLN A 48 -0.44 18.00 15.94
N ASP A 49 -1.65 17.66 15.51
CA ASP A 49 -2.87 18.42 15.81
C ASP A 49 -3.12 18.57 17.32
N VAL A 50 -2.71 17.59 18.13
CA VAL A 50 -2.87 17.63 19.59
C VAL A 50 -1.59 17.94 20.35
N GLY A 51 -0.57 18.46 19.66
CA GLY A 51 0.62 19.07 20.28
C GLY A 51 1.87 18.20 20.34
N TYR A 52 1.91 17.02 19.71
CA TYR A 52 3.15 16.25 19.58
C TYR A 52 4.08 16.83 18.50
N GLY A 53 5.37 16.92 18.79
CA GLY A 53 6.41 16.94 17.77
C GLY A 53 6.67 15.54 17.23
N LEU A 54 7.41 15.43 16.11
CA LEU A 54 7.82 14.15 15.53
C LEU A 54 9.34 13.96 15.69
N CYS A 55 9.78 12.74 15.92
CA CYS A 55 11.19 12.37 15.94
C CYS A 55 11.45 11.07 15.16
N ASP A 56 12.72 10.91 14.73
CA ASP A 56 13.18 9.74 13.98
C ASP A 56 13.97 8.74 14.84
N ASN A 57 14.18 9.06 16.11
CA ASN A 57 14.87 8.20 17.06
C ASN A 57 13.94 7.80 18.22
N VAL A 58 13.81 6.48 18.44
CA VAL A 58 13.00 5.91 19.53
C VAL A 58 13.46 6.34 20.93
N GLU A 59 14.75 6.66 21.11
CA GLU A 59 15.32 7.07 22.39
C GLU A 59 14.86 8.47 22.82
N HIS A 60 14.45 9.30 21.88
CA HIS A 60 13.96 10.67 22.13
C HIS A 60 12.44 10.75 22.22
N ALA A 61 11.75 9.64 22.02
CA ALA A 61 10.29 9.64 21.95
C ALA A 61 9.63 9.54 23.33
N ASP A 62 8.55 10.30 23.50
CA ASP A 62 7.60 10.15 24.61
C ASP A 62 6.45 9.20 24.23
N LEU A 63 6.21 9.04 22.92
CA LEU A 63 5.25 8.09 22.36
C LEU A 63 5.89 7.34 21.19
N ILE A 64 5.85 6.01 21.23
CA ILE A 64 6.27 5.15 20.11
C ILE A 64 5.04 4.42 19.60
N LEU A 65 4.70 4.61 18.30
CA LEU A 65 3.61 3.93 17.64
C LEU A 65 4.10 3.09 16.46
N PHE A 66 3.79 1.79 16.49
CA PHE A 66 3.99 0.88 15.36
C PHE A 66 2.66 0.66 14.64
N ASN A 67 2.53 1.21 13.45
CA ASN A 67 1.42 0.95 12.54
C ASN A 67 1.71 -0.28 11.69
N THR A 68 0.87 -1.30 11.77
CA THR A 68 1.23 -2.67 11.44
C THR A 68 0.35 -3.30 10.37
N CYS A 69 0.89 -4.29 9.64
CA CYS A 69 0.24 -5.00 8.55
C CYS A 69 -0.09 -6.44 8.94
N ALA A 70 -1.27 -6.93 8.52
CA ALA A 70 -1.69 -8.33 8.69
C ALA A 70 -1.41 -9.21 7.45
N VAL A 71 -0.98 -8.60 6.33
CA VAL A 71 -0.82 -9.32 5.06
C VAL A 71 0.50 -10.07 4.97
N ARG A 72 1.57 -9.58 5.61
CA ARG A 72 2.92 -10.15 5.51
C ARG A 72 3.36 -10.72 6.86
N GLU A 73 3.61 -12.03 6.93
CA GLU A 73 4.07 -12.71 8.15
C GLU A 73 5.38 -12.15 8.72
N HIS A 74 6.36 -11.90 7.85
CA HIS A 74 7.62 -11.28 8.27
C HIS A 74 7.43 -9.88 8.89
N ALA A 75 6.36 -9.15 8.51
CA ALA A 75 6.05 -7.88 9.14
C ALA A 75 5.58 -8.07 10.58
N GLU A 76 4.77 -9.08 10.86
CA GLU A 76 4.30 -9.43 12.20
C GLU A 76 5.46 -9.79 13.14
N GLN A 77 6.33 -10.72 12.71
CA GLN A 77 7.51 -11.13 13.48
C GLN A 77 8.44 -9.95 13.78
N ARG A 78 8.67 -9.09 12.78
CA ARG A 78 9.49 -7.89 12.93
C ARG A 78 8.90 -6.91 13.93
N VAL A 79 7.57 -6.73 13.93
CA VAL A 79 6.88 -5.86 14.90
C VAL A 79 7.07 -6.39 16.32
N PHE A 80 6.83 -7.69 16.56
CA PHE A 80 7.03 -8.27 17.89
C PHE A 80 8.48 -8.17 18.36
N GLY A 81 9.47 -8.37 17.47
CA GLY A 81 10.88 -8.16 17.78
C GLY A 81 11.19 -6.72 18.20
N ASN A 82 10.68 -5.74 17.44
CA ASN A 82 10.88 -4.33 17.73
C ASN A 82 10.16 -3.90 19.02
N VAL A 83 8.92 -4.36 19.25
CA VAL A 83 8.21 -4.12 20.51
C VAL A 83 8.99 -4.72 21.69
N GLY A 84 9.53 -5.96 21.52
CA GLY A 84 10.34 -6.62 22.54
C GLY A 84 11.57 -5.80 22.94
N ALA A 85 12.25 -5.19 21.97
CA ALA A 85 13.43 -4.35 22.22
C ALA A 85 13.13 -3.10 23.06
N LEU A 86 11.89 -2.59 23.03
CA LEU A 86 11.48 -1.40 23.78
C LEU A 86 11.32 -1.63 25.29
N LYS A 87 11.32 -2.88 25.76
CA LYS A 87 11.13 -3.19 27.18
C LYS A 87 12.12 -2.42 28.06
N LYS A 88 13.40 -2.45 27.72
CA LYS A 88 14.45 -1.73 28.48
C LYS A 88 14.24 -0.22 28.50
N LEU A 89 13.86 0.35 27.35
CA LEU A 89 13.57 1.79 27.23
C LEU A 89 12.39 2.20 28.11
N LYS A 90 11.33 1.37 28.13
CA LYS A 90 10.17 1.58 29.01
C LYS A 90 10.51 1.48 30.49
N GLU A 91 11.41 0.58 30.88
CA GLU A 91 11.92 0.44 32.26
C GLU A 91 12.72 1.68 32.69
N GLN A 92 13.50 2.26 31.79
CA GLN A 92 14.27 3.48 32.01
C GLN A 92 13.40 4.76 32.04
N ASN A 93 12.37 4.80 31.17
CA ASN A 93 11.41 5.91 31.11
C ASN A 93 9.97 5.38 31.31
N PRO A 94 9.46 5.30 32.54
CA PRO A 94 8.10 4.83 32.81
C PRO A 94 7.00 5.72 32.20
N ARG A 95 7.28 6.99 31.88
CA ARG A 95 6.35 7.91 31.21
C ARG A 95 6.22 7.64 29.70
N LEU A 96 7.21 6.97 29.07
CA LEU A 96 7.15 6.57 27.67
C LEU A 96 5.87 5.79 27.41
N MET A 97 5.11 6.17 26.40
CA MET A 97 3.96 5.40 25.90
C MET A 97 4.34 4.58 24.67
N ILE A 98 3.94 3.31 24.66
CA ILE A 98 4.19 2.38 23.56
C ILE A 98 2.84 1.89 23.02
N GLY A 99 2.62 2.04 21.70
CA GLY A 99 1.40 1.60 21.06
C GLY A 99 1.63 0.75 19.80
N VAL A 100 0.69 -0.14 19.55
CA VAL A 100 0.60 -0.98 18.34
C VAL A 100 -0.76 -0.77 17.71
N CYS A 101 -0.79 -0.41 16.42
CA CYS A 101 -2.03 -0.15 15.71
C CYS A 101 -2.02 -0.73 14.29
N GLY A 102 -3.10 -0.52 13.56
CA GLY A 102 -3.24 -0.94 12.16
C GLY A 102 -3.85 -2.34 11.99
N CYS A 103 -3.69 -2.91 10.79
CA CYS A 103 -4.36 -4.17 10.41
C CYS A 103 -4.04 -5.35 11.34
N MET A 104 -2.82 -5.44 11.86
CA MET A 104 -2.42 -6.53 12.75
C MET A 104 -3.18 -6.44 14.09
N ALA A 105 -3.37 -5.23 14.62
CA ALA A 105 -4.10 -4.98 15.86
C ALA A 105 -5.63 -5.20 15.72
N GLN A 106 -6.13 -5.41 14.50
CA GLN A 106 -7.52 -5.77 14.25
C GLN A 106 -7.80 -7.27 14.45
N GLN A 107 -6.80 -8.07 14.80
CA GLN A 107 -6.93 -9.51 15.03
C GLN A 107 -6.95 -9.81 16.55
N GLU A 108 -8.02 -10.46 17.03
CA GLU A 108 -8.22 -10.71 18.47
C GLU A 108 -7.05 -11.48 19.12
N HIS A 109 -6.52 -12.51 18.45
CA HIS A 109 -5.39 -13.27 18.96
C HIS A 109 -4.12 -12.45 19.13
N ILE A 110 -3.91 -11.41 18.30
CA ILE A 110 -2.79 -10.48 18.40
C ILE A 110 -2.99 -9.54 19.61
N VAL A 111 -4.20 -9.01 19.78
CA VAL A 111 -4.50 -8.16 20.94
C VAL A 111 -4.29 -8.94 22.23
N GLU A 112 -4.73 -10.20 22.28
CA GLU A 112 -4.53 -11.07 23.44
C GLU A 112 -3.05 -11.41 23.68
N LYS A 113 -2.28 -11.69 22.65
CA LYS A 113 -0.82 -11.86 22.74
C LYS A 113 -0.12 -10.63 23.29
N LEU A 114 -0.51 -9.41 22.80
CA LEU A 114 0.03 -8.15 23.33
C LEU A 114 -0.39 -7.93 24.78
N ARG A 115 -1.59 -8.33 25.16
CA ARG A 115 -2.07 -8.25 26.52
C ARG A 115 -1.25 -9.09 27.49
N GLN A 116 -0.98 -10.35 27.12
CA GLN A 116 -0.34 -11.33 28.00
C GLN A 116 1.17 -11.22 28.00
N SER A 117 1.78 -11.08 26.81
CA SER A 117 3.24 -11.20 26.65
C SER A 117 3.98 -9.85 26.62
N TYR A 118 3.26 -8.73 26.43
CA TYR A 118 3.85 -7.39 26.32
C TYR A 118 3.15 -6.40 27.26
N PRO A 119 3.22 -6.60 28.60
CA PRO A 119 2.46 -5.79 29.58
C PRO A 119 2.84 -4.32 29.60
N TYR A 120 3.97 -3.94 29.02
CA TYR A 120 4.46 -2.58 28.88
C TYR A 120 3.94 -1.84 27.63
N VAL A 121 3.19 -2.49 26.75
CA VAL A 121 2.48 -1.83 25.65
C VAL A 121 1.25 -1.14 26.21
N ASP A 122 1.15 0.17 26.04
CA ASP A 122 0.11 1.02 26.63
C ASP A 122 -1.16 1.12 25.79
N LEU A 123 -1.01 1.10 24.44
CA LEU A 123 -2.08 1.35 23.48
C LEU A 123 -2.12 0.24 22.43
N VAL A 124 -3.31 -0.32 22.17
CA VAL A 124 -3.57 -1.21 21.03
C VAL A 124 -4.91 -0.82 20.43
N PHE A 125 -4.93 -0.48 19.13
CA PHE A 125 -6.14 -0.11 18.39
C PHE A 125 -6.08 -0.49 16.93
N GLY A 126 -7.23 -0.72 16.31
CA GLY A 126 -7.36 -1.11 14.91
C GLY A 126 -7.22 0.05 13.93
N VAL A 127 -7.45 -0.25 12.64
CA VAL A 127 -7.35 0.72 11.54
C VAL A 127 -8.37 1.86 11.62
N ASP A 128 -9.52 1.60 12.24
CA ASP A 128 -10.63 2.54 12.36
C ASP A 128 -10.53 3.42 13.64
N GLY A 129 -9.38 3.46 14.29
CA GLY A 129 -9.17 4.19 15.55
C GLY A 129 -8.33 5.46 15.42
N ILE A 130 -7.87 5.83 14.22
CA ILE A 130 -6.93 6.95 14.04
C ILE A 130 -7.55 8.29 14.50
N ASP A 131 -8.80 8.54 14.17
CA ASP A 131 -9.56 9.74 14.58
C ASP A 131 -9.74 9.84 16.10
N ARG A 132 -9.75 8.70 16.81
CA ARG A 132 -9.94 8.60 18.26
C ARG A 132 -8.63 8.54 19.05
N LEU A 133 -7.48 8.49 18.36
CA LEU A 133 -6.16 8.41 19.00
C LEU A 133 -5.94 9.48 20.08
N PRO A 134 -6.32 10.77 19.89
CA PRO A 134 -6.22 11.77 20.95
C PRO A 134 -6.99 11.39 22.21
N ALA A 135 -8.22 10.91 22.05
CA ALA A 135 -9.05 10.49 23.19
C ALA A 135 -8.47 9.28 23.92
N MET A 136 -7.91 8.30 23.17
CA MET A 136 -7.28 7.11 23.73
C MET A 136 -6.03 7.48 24.56
N LEU A 137 -5.21 8.40 24.08
CA LEU A 137 -4.05 8.92 24.82
C LEU A 137 -4.46 9.63 26.10
N ALA A 138 -5.45 10.52 26.03
CA ALA A 138 -5.99 11.22 27.19
C ALA A 138 -6.60 10.25 28.22
N GLU A 139 -7.31 9.23 27.77
CA GLU A 139 -7.89 8.20 28.64
C GLU A 139 -6.78 7.39 29.34
N ARG A 140 -5.73 6.98 28.58
CA ARG A 140 -4.57 6.28 29.12
C ARG A 140 -3.89 7.10 30.25
N ILE A 141 -3.72 8.40 30.03
CA ILE A 141 -3.11 9.31 31.00
C ILE A 141 -4.00 9.44 32.24
N ARG A 142 -5.30 9.75 32.07
CA ARG A 142 -6.23 9.97 33.20
C ARG A 142 -6.41 8.74 34.07
N LYS A 143 -6.55 7.55 33.45
CA LYS A 143 -6.84 6.30 34.15
C LYS A 143 -5.59 5.57 34.65
N GLY A 144 -4.42 5.89 34.13
CA GLY A 144 -3.19 5.17 34.41
C GLY A 144 -3.18 3.70 33.95
N LYS A 145 -4.19 3.28 33.14
CA LYS A 145 -4.38 1.90 32.69
C LYS A 145 -4.15 1.79 31.17
N ARG A 146 -3.67 0.63 30.74
CA ARG A 146 -3.51 0.31 29.32
C ARG A 146 -4.85 0.45 28.58
N TYR A 147 -4.80 0.99 27.35
CA TYR A 147 -5.95 1.05 26.44
C TYR A 147 -5.77 -0.02 25.38
N LEU A 148 -6.53 -1.10 25.49
CA LEU A 148 -6.52 -2.22 24.55
C LEU A 148 -7.90 -2.33 23.93
N GLU A 149 -8.06 -1.80 22.73
CA GLU A 149 -9.30 -1.83 22.00
C GLU A 149 -9.62 -3.26 21.54
N LYS A 150 -10.86 -3.68 21.74
CA LYS A 150 -11.33 -4.93 21.12
C LYS A 150 -11.54 -4.68 19.64
N PRO A 151 -11.09 -5.60 18.77
CA PRO A 151 -11.38 -5.50 17.35
C PRO A 151 -12.89 -5.36 17.11
N ALA A 152 -13.27 -4.30 16.44
CA ALA A 152 -14.65 -4.05 16.05
C ALA A 152 -14.66 -3.52 14.62
N GLU A 153 -15.65 -3.91 13.85
CA GLU A 153 -15.89 -3.35 12.54
C GLU A 153 -16.64 -2.03 12.68
N ARG A 154 -16.04 -0.95 12.16
CA ARG A 154 -16.70 0.36 12.08
C ARG A 154 -17.04 0.62 10.62
N ASN A 155 -18.30 0.70 10.30
CA ASN A 155 -18.78 1.02 8.95
C ASN A 155 -18.82 2.53 8.73
N ALA A 156 -17.67 3.20 8.89
CA ALA A 156 -17.53 4.63 8.74
C ALA A 156 -16.34 5.00 7.83
N VAL A 157 -16.46 6.15 7.20
CA VAL A 157 -15.33 6.86 6.55
C VAL A 157 -15.17 8.17 7.30
N VAL A 158 -13.94 8.46 7.75
CA VAL A 158 -13.59 9.71 8.41
C VAL A 158 -12.83 10.58 7.41
N GLU A 159 -13.44 11.70 7.06
CA GLU A 159 -12.86 12.72 6.17
C GLU A 159 -12.11 13.81 6.97
N GLU A 160 -11.28 14.57 6.28
CA GLU A 160 -10.56 15.73 6.82
C GLU A 160 -9.61 15.41 7.99
N LEU A 161 -9.10 14.15 8.05
CA LEU A 161 -8.05 13.83 9.00
C LEU A 161 -6.79 14.64 8.68
N PRO A 162 -6.15 15.28 9.68
CA PRO A 162 -4.85 15.91 9.50
C PRO A 162 -3.83 14.90 8.96
N ILE A 163 -3.04 15.29 7.96
CA ILE A 163 -2.06 14.41 7.33
C ILE A 163 -0.70 15.10 7.35
N ARG A 164 0.32 14.42 7.89
CA ARG A 164 1.72 14.83 7.77
C ARG A 164 2.39 13.92 6.75
N ARG A 165 2.49 14.40 5.52
CA ARG A 165 3.06 13.63 4.41
C ARG A 165 4.57 13.51 4.53
N ASP A 166 5.10 12.34 4.21
CA ASP A 166 6.53 12.02 4.29
C ASP A 166 7.30 12.49 3.04
N SER A 167 6.63 12.68 1.92
CA SER A 167 7.20 13.18 0.67
C SER A 167 6.61 14.55 0.31
N GLY A 168 7.44 15.44 -0.25
CA GLY A 168 6.99 16.75 -0.74
C GLY A 168 6.50 16.77 -2.19
N PHE A 169 6.62 15.65 -2.92
CA PHE A 169 6.27 15.57 -4.34
C PHE A 169 5.42 14.35 -4.71
N ARG A 170 5.27 13.40 -3.78
CA ARG A 170 4.44 12.20 -3.93
C ARG A 170 3.40 12.13 -2.83
N ALA A 171 2.16 11.83 -3.19
CA ALA A 171 1.06 11.70 -2.24
C ALA A 171 0.30 10.38 -2.42
N TRP A 172 -0.19 9.85 -1.30
CA TRP A 172 -1.13 8.74 -1.24
C TRP A 172 -2.54 9.30 -1.03
N LEU A 173 -3.47 8.96 -1.91
CA LEU A 173 -4.86 9.40 -1.84
C LEU A 173 -5.80 8.18 -1.76
N PRO A 174 -6.25 7.79 -0.58
CA PRO A 174 -7.27 6.74 -0.46
C PRO A 174 -8.57 7.20 -1.11
N ILE A 175 -9.12 6.34 -1.99
CA ILE A 175 -10.42 6.57 -2.62
C ILE A 175 -11.50 5.65 -2.06
N MET A 176 -11.10 4.56 -1.41
CA MET A 176 -11.97 3.58 -0.79
C MET A 176 -11.26 2.77 0.29
N TYR A 177 -12.01 2.11 1.14
CA TYR A 177 -11.55 1.23 2.21
C TYR A 177 -12.29 -0.11 2.17
N GLY A 178 -11.64 -1.19 2.64
CA GLY A 178 -12.23 -2.53 2.72
C GLY A 178 -12.29 -3.25 1.38
N CYS A 179 -12.75 -4.51 1.40
CA CYS A 179 -12.85 -5.34 0.20
C CYS A 179 -13.89 -6.43 0.36
N ASP A 180 -14.77 -6.58 -0.64
CA ASP A 180 -15.86 -7.56 -0.65
C ASP A 180 -15.56 -8.81 -1.49
N ASN A 181 -14.34 -8.99 -1.98
CA ASN A 181 -14.01 -10.14 -2.81
C ASN A 181 -13.88 -11.44 -2.03
N PHE A 182 -13.56 -11.40 -0.73
CA PHE A 182 -13.41 -12.58 0.11
C PHE A 182 -12.60 -13.72 -0.53
N CYS A 183 -11.50 -13.35 -1.20
CA CYS A 183 -10.56 -14.36 -1.69
C CYS A 183 -10.13 -15.26 -0.53
N THR A 184 -10.10 -16.58 -0.74
CA THR A 184 -9.99 -17.56 0.36
C THR A 184 -8.72 -17.46 1.18
N TYR A 185 -7.64 -16.89 0.63
CA TYR A 185 -6.35 -16.68 1.30
C TYR A 185 -6.23 -15.31 1.97
N CYS A 186 -7.16 -14.38 1.71
CA CYS A 186 -6.97 -12.96 2.02
C CYS A 186 -7.58 -12.58 3.36
N ILE A 187 -6.77 -11.94 4.21
CA ILE A 187 -7.19 -11.43 5.52
C ILE A 187 -7.85 -10.04 5.45
N VAL A 188 -7.74 -9.33 4.32
CA VAL A 188 -8.18 -7.94 4.19
C VAL A 188 -9.63 -7.70 4.58
N PRO A 189 -10.64 -8.49 4.12
CA PRO A 189 -12.03 -8.29 4.52
C PRO A 189 -12.26 -8.34 6.04
N TYR A 190 -11.42 -9.11 6.74
CA TYR A 190 -11.54 -9.33 8.20
C TYR A 190 -10.85 -8.27 9.03
N VAL A 191 -9.90 -7.51 8.43
CA VAL A 191 -9.12 -6.49 9.17
C VAL A 191 -9.36 -5.06 8.68
N ARG A 192 -9.95 -4.87 7.48
CA ARG A 192 -10.33 -3.55 6.94
C ARG A 192 -11.82 -3.44 6.66
N GLY A 193 -12.59 -4.51 6.92
CA GLY A 193 -14.04 -4.55 6.75
C GLY A 193 -14.53 -4.55 5.32
N ARG A 194 -15.82 -4.25 5.16
CA ARG A 194 -16.52 -4.20 3.87
C ARG A 194 -16.10 -3.01 3.03
N GLU A 195 -16.34 -3.08 1.71
CA GLU A 195 -16.07 -1.98 0.78
C GLU A 195 -16.82 -0.71 1.15
N ARG A 196 -16.09 0.41 1.20
CA ARG A 196 -16.61 1.75 1.47
C ARG A 196 -15.90 2.74 0.55
N SER A 197 -16.61 3.26 -0.44
CA SER A 197 -16.10 4.31 -1.34
C SER A 197 -16.22 5.68 -0.68
N ARG A 198 -15.20 6.52 -0.83
CA ARG A 198 -15.29 7.94 -0.47
C ARG A 198 -16.09 8.69 -1.53
N GLU A 199 -16.71 9.80 -1.14
CA GLU A 199 -17.45 10.64 -2.08
C GLU A 199 -16.53 11.27 -3.12
N PRO A 200 -16.94 11.30 -4.40
CA PRO A 200 -16.15 11.90 -5.47
C PRO A 200 -15.75 13.34 -5.18
N ALA A 201 -16.68 14.12 -4.60
CA ALA A 201 -16.42 15.54 -4.26
C ALA A 201 -15.31 15.69 -3.21
N ALA A 202 -15.27 14.83 -2.18
CA ALA A 202 -14.22 14.85 -1.16
C ALA A 202 -12.86 14.46 -1.74
N ILE A 203 -12.83 13.43 -2.59
CA ILE A 203 -11.61 13.00 -3.29
C ILE A 203 -11.09 14.11 -4.19
N LEU A 204 -11.96 14.72 -4.99
CA LEU A 204 -11.60 15.79 -5.91
C LEU A 204 -11.08 17.05 -5.18
N ALA A 205 -11.68 17.40 -4.03
CA ALA A 205 -11.22 18.50 -3.21
C ALA A 205 -9.79 18.25 -2.67
N GLU A 206 -9.54 17.05 -2.09
CA GLU A 206 -8.21 16.68 -1.63
C GLU A 206 -7.20 16.59 -2.78
N PHE A 207 -7.60 16.06 -3.93
CA PHE A 207 -6.76 15.97 -5.11
C PHE A 207 -6.33 17.36 -5.62
N ARG A 208 -7.27 18.33 -5.71
CA ARG A 208 -6.96 19.71 -6.10
C ARG A 208 -5.96 20.36 -5.15
N GLN A 209 -6.14 20.20 -3.86
CA GLN A 209 -5.19 20.70 -2.86
C GLN A 209 -3.78 20.13 -3.06
N LEU A 210 -3.67 18.82 -3.38
CA LEU A 210 -2.37 18.20 -3.66
C LEU A 210 -1.72 18.78 -4.91
N VAL A 211 -2.48 18.99 -5.98
CA VAL A 211 -1.97 19.62 -7.21
C VAL A 211 -1.54 21.06 -6.96
N GLU A 212 -2.34 21.85 -6.24
CA GLU A 212 -2.02 23.24 -5.85
C GLU A 212 -0.76 23.33 -4.96
N GLN A 213 -0.53 22.34 -4.09
CA GLN A 213 0.68 22.22 -3.27
C GLN A 213 1.90 21.75 -4.05
N GLY A 214 1.76 21.43 -5.35
CA GLY A 214 2.86 21.06 -6.23
C GLY A 214 3.23 19.57 -6.22
N TYR A 215 2.38 18.69 -5.69
CA TYR A 215 2.62 17.24 -5.78
C TYR A 215 2.61 16.78 -7.24
N LYS A 216 3.65 16.03 -7.62
CA LYS A 216 3.90 15.55 -8.99
C LYS A 216 3.35 14.16 -9.25
N GLU A 217 3.27 13.32 -8.23
CA GLU A 217 2.73 11.98 -8.34
C GLU A 217 1.67 11.75 -7.26
N ILE A 218 0.46 11.40 -7.67
CA ILE A 218 -0.64 11.08 -6.77
C ILE A 218 -1.06 9.64 -7.02
N THR A 219 -0.86 8.78 -6.01
CA THR A 219 -1.25 7.37 -6.10
C THR A 219 -2.59 7.16 -5.41
N LEU A 220 -3.58 6.72 -6.17
CA LEU A 220 -4.90 6.38 -5.65
C LEU A 220 -4.84 5.03 -4.93
N LEU A 221 -5.34 4.99 -3.70
CA LEU A 221 -5.29 3.82 -2.83
C LEU A 221 -6.67 3.24 -2.56
N GLY A 222 -6.72 1.93 -2.46
CA GLY A 222 -7.86 1.13 -2.02
C GLY A 222 -7.41 -0.32 -1.84
N GLN A 223 -8.31 -1.21 -1.48
CA GLN A 223 -8.04 -2.65 -1.45
C GLN A 223 -8.48 -3.35 -2.74
N ASN A 224 -9.34 -2.68 -3.52
CA ASN A 224 -9.71 -3.02 -4.89
C ASN A 224 -10.24 -1.75 -5.57
N VAL A 225 -9.35 -0.92 -6.10
CA VAL A 225 -9.74 0.37 -6.69
C VAL A 225 -10.72 0.24 -7.88
N ASN A 226 -10.69 -0.88 -8.58
CA ASN A 226 -11.59 -1.13 -9.72
C ASN A 226 -13.06 -1.26 -9.31
N SER A 227 -13.36 -1.54 -8.03
CA SER A 227 -14.73 -1.61 -7.53
C SER A 227 -15.25 -0.29 -6.96
N TYR A 228 -14.45 0.79 -7.06
CA TYR A 228 -14.86 2.11 -6.59
C TYR A 228 -16.23 2.51 -7.12
N GLY A 229 -16.99 3.19 -6.27
CA GLY A 229 -18.32 3.74 -6.56
C GLY A 229 -19.47 2.89 -6.03
N LYS A 230 -19.22 1.65 -5.63
CA LYS A 230 -20.26 0.83 -4.99
C LYS A 230 -20.71 1.45 -3.67
N GLY A 231 -22.03 1.54 -3.49
CA GLY A 231 -22.64 2.08 -2.27
C GLY A 231 -22.68 3.60 -2.17
N LEU A 232 -22.27 4.33 -3.20
CA LEU A 232 -22.51 5.76 -3.32
C LEU A 232 -23.97 6.05 -3.67
N GLU A 233 -24.50 7.19 -3.21
CA GLU A 233 -25.86 7.63 -3.55
C GLU A 233 -26.01 7.94 -5.04
N HIS A 234 -24.98 8.56 -5.63
CA HIS A 234 -24.87 8.79 -7.07
C HIS A 234 -23.71 7.95 -7.60
N PRO A 235 -23.97 6.74 -8.09
CA PRO A 235 -22.94 5.81 -8.51
C PRO A 235 -22.16 6.34 -9.71
N ILE A 236 -20.84 6.44 -9.55
CA ILE A 236 -19.89 6.56 -10.65
C ILE A 236 -18.90 5.42 -10.51
N ASP A 237 -18.33 4.95 -11.61
CA ASP A 237 -17.30 3.93 -11.56
C ASP A 237 -15.88 4.54 -11.44
N PHE A 238 -14.89 3.65 -11.33
CA PHE A 238 -13.50 4.09 -11.19
C PHE A 238 -13.00 4.86 -12.42
N ALA A 239 -13.45 4.50 -13.62
CA ALA A 239 -13.08 5.22 -14.84
C ALA A 239 -13.67 6.64 -14.87
N ASP A 240 -14.90 6.82 -14.38
CA ASP A 240 -15.51 8.15 -14.25
C ASP A 240 -14.73 9.02 -13.24
N LEU A 241 -14.34 8.44 -12.09
CA LEU A 241 -13.51 9.15 -11.11
C LEU A 241 -12.17 9.58 -11.73
N LEU A 242 -11.51 8.69 -12.47
CA LEU A 242 -10.24 9.03 -13.13
C LEU A 242 -10.40 10.18 -14.11
N ASN A 243 -11.48 10.19 -14.92
CA ASN A 243 -11.77 11.30 -15.82
C ASN A 243 -11.92 12.61 -15.05
N LEU A 244 -12.71 12.65 -13.96
CA LEU A 244 -12.88 13.83 -13.12
C LEU A 244 -11.56 14.35 -12.53
N LEU A 245 -10.66 13.45 -12.11
CA LEU A 245 -9.36 13.84 -11.58
C LEU A 245 -8.43 14.39 -12.67
N CYS A 246 -8.49 13.84 -13.88
CA CYS A 246 -7.70 14.30 -15.02
C CYS A 246 -8.14 15.67 -15.58
N GLU A 247 -9.35 16.14 -15.24
CA GLU A 247 -9.81 17.51 -15.58
C GLU A 247 -9.13 18.59 -14.73
N VAL A 248 -8.47 18.26 -13.63
CA VAL A 248 -7.77 19.22 -12.79
C VAL A 248 -6.51 19.68 -13.52
N PRO A 249 -6.35 20.99 -13.79
CA PRO A 249 -5.17 21.49 -14.49
C PRO A 249 -3.91 21.38 -13.60
N GLY A 250 -2.79 20.96 -14.18
CA GLY A 250 -1.52 20.84 -13.45
C GLY A 250 -0.52 19.93 -14.15
N ASP A 251 0.69 19.88 -13.62
CA ASP A 251 1.77 19.02 -14.10
C ASP A 251 2.01 17.87 -13.11
N TYR A 252 1.20 16.82 -13.22
CA TYR A 252 1.21 15.66 -12.34
C TYR A 252 0.95 14.37 -13.10
N GLN A 253 1.22 13.23 -12.45
CA GLN A 253 0.78 11.92 -12.90
C GLN A 253 -0.04 11.20 -11.82
N ILE A 254 -1.00 10.40 -12.27
CA ILE A 254 -1.84 9.56 -11.41
C ILE A 254 -1.42 8.11 -11.57
N ARG A 255 -1.16 7.45 -10.44
CA ARG A 255 -0.98 5.99 -10.35
C ARG A 255 -2.09 5.37 -9.53
N PHE A 256 -2.29 4.10 -9.73
CA PHE A 256 -3.10 3.27 -8.85
C PHE A 256 -2.57 1.83 -8.85
N MET A 257 -2.84 1.16 -7.75
CA MET A 257 -2.50 -0.26 -7.55
C MET A 257 -3.68 -0.97 -6.88
N THR A 258 -3.54 -2.26 -6.58
CA THR A 258 -4.57 -3.03 -5.89
C THR A 258 -5.87 -3.18 -6.68
N SER A 259 -5.73 -3.56 -7.94
CA SER A 259 -6.83 -3.91 -8.84
C SER A 259 -7.27 -5.36 -8.65
N HIS A 260 -8.49 -5.67 -9.09
CA HIS A 260 -8.97 -7.05 -9.18
C HIS A 260 -9.48 -7.31 -10.60
N PRO A 261 -9.04 -8.38 -11.30
CA PRO A 261 -9.40 -8.65 -12.68
C PRO A 261 -10.91 -8.73 -12.94
N LYS A 262 -11.66 -9.25 -11.96
CA LYS A 262 -13.14 -9.32 -12.04
C LYS A 262 -13.80 -7.96 -12.26
N ASP A 263 -13.25 -6.92 -11.66
CA ASP A 263 -13.80 -5.56 -11.66
C ASP A 263 -13.07 -4.65 -12.69
N ALA A 264 -12.05 -5.16 -13.40
CA ALA A 264 -11.41 -4.44 -14.50
C ALA A 264 -12.33 -4.42 -15.73
N SER A 265 -12.54 -3.23 -16.30
CA SER A 265 -13.43 -3.03 -17.46
C SER A 265 -12.68 -2.50 -18.67
N ARG A 266 -13.23 -2.71 -19.87
CA ARG A 266 -12.72 -2.08 -21.11
C ARG A 266 -12.82 -0.56 -21.02
N LYS A 267 -13.88 0.00 -20.40
CA LYS A 267 -14.01 1.43 -20.13
C LYS A 267 -12.81 1.98 -19.35
N LEU A 268 -12.36 1.25 -18.32
CA LEU A 268 -11.15 1.66 -17.56
C LEU A 268 -9.91 1.68 -18.46
N ILE A 269 -9.73 0.66 -19.30
CA ILE A 269 -8.60 0.59 -20.25
C ILE A 269 -8.65 1.75 -21.24
N ASP A 270 -9.83 2.05 -21.81
CA ASP A 270 -10.03 3.17 -22.72
C ASP A 270 -9.74 4.52 -22.04
N THR A 271 -10.14 4.68 -20.77
CA THR A 271 -9.81 5.87 -19.98
C THR A 271 -8.30 6.01 -19.78
N ILE A 272 -7.59 4.92 -19.42
CA ILE A 272 -6.13 4.95 -19.27
C ILE A 272 -5.45 5.30 -20.61
N ALA A 273 -5.98 4.81 -21.73
CA ALA A 273 -5.47 5.12 -23.04
C ALA A 273 -5.60 6.60 -23.40
N ALA A 274 -6.78 7.19 -23.09
CA ALA A 274 -7.14 8.54 -23.48
C ALA A 274 -6.51 9.64 -22.62
N GLN A 275 -6.25 9.39 -21.34
CA GLN A 275 -5.82 10.40 -20.38
C GLN A 275 -4.30 10.46 -20.25
N GLU A 276 -3.69 11.61 -20.52
CA GLU A 276 -2.23 11.80 -20.46
C GLU A 276 -1.68 11.76 -19.03
N HIS A 277 -2.44 12.22 -18.04
CA HIS A 277 -2.06 12.18 -16.64
C HIS A 277 -2.02 10.76 -16.05
N LEU A 278 -2.65 9.78 -16.70
CA LEU A 278 -2.65 8.40 -16.22
C LEU A 278 -1.40 7.65 -16.67
N CYS A 279 -0.69 7.09 -15.71
CA CYS A 279 0.46 6.22 -15.97
C CYS A 279 0.07 5.00 -16.81
N LYS A 280 0.88 4.66 -17.82
CA LYS A 280 0.63 3.56 -18.76
C LYS A 280 1.14 2.22 -18.20
N HIS A 281 0.88 2.00 -16.91
CA HIS A 281 1.19 0.79 -16.18
C HIS A 281 -0.06 0.25 -15.49
N ILE A 282 -0.37 -1.02 -15.70
CA ILE A 282 -1.53 -1.68 -15.09
C ILE A 282 -1.05 -2.78 -14.15
N HIS A 283 -1.29 -2.59 -12.85
CA HIS A 283 -1.12 -3.66 -11.87
C HIS A 283 -2.41 -4.47 -11.78
N LEU A 284 -2.39 -5.72 -12.27
CA LEU A 284 -3.57 -6.58 -12.34
C LEU A 284 -3.26 -7.97 -11.73
N PRO A 285 -3.48 -8.15 -10.42
CA PRO A 285 -3.13 -9.37 -9.68
C PRO A 285 -3.91 -10.60 -10.15
N VAL A 286 -3.25 -11.51 -10.87
CA VAL A 286 -3.88 -12.75 -11.35
C VAL A 286 -3.86 -13.86 -10.31
N GLN A 287 -2.83 -13.94 -9.49
CA GLN A 287 -2.55 -14.90 -8.42
C GLN A 287 -2.11 -16.29 -8.90
N SER A 288 -2.72 -16.86 -9.95
CA SER A 288 -2.39 -18.16 -10.55
C SER A 288 -2.83 -18.20 -12.02
N GLY A 289 -2.15 -19.00 -12.82
CA GLY A 289 -2.52 -19.32 -14.20
C GLY A 289 -3.44 -20.55 -14.33
N SER A 290 -3.89 -21.13 -13.23
CA SER A 290 -4.79 -22.30 -13.22
C SER A 290 -6.22 -21.89 -12.89
N ASP A 291 -7.16 -22.19 -13.78
CA ASP A 291 -8.60 -21.92 -13.55
C ASP A 291 -9.13 -22.67 -12.32
N ARG A 292 -8.61 -23.90 -12.06
CA ARG A 292 -8.94 -24.66 -10.88
C ARG A 292 -8.56 -23.93 -9.62
N LEU A 293 -7.31 -23.44 -9.53
CA LEU A 293 -6.84 -22.69 -8.37
C LEU A 293 -7.54 -21.34 -8.24
N LEU A 294 -7.79 -20.62 -9.34
CA LEU A 294 -8.54 -19.36 -9.31
C LEU A 294 -9.93 -19.55 -8.70
N LYS A 295 -10.61 -20.66 -9.03
CA LYS A 295 -11.90 -21.02 -8.42
C LYS A 295 -11.75 -21.32 -6.92
N GLU A 296 -10.75 -22.09 -6.50
CA GLU A 296 -10.49 -22.39 -5.09
C GLU A 296 -10.07 -21.16 -4.29
N MET A 297 -9.39 -20.21 -4.93
CA MET A 297 -9.03 -18.90 -4.40
C MET A 297 -10.23 -17.93 -4.34
N ASN A 298 -11.41 -18.30 -4.84
CA ASN A 298 -12.60 -17.45 -4.95
C ASN A 298 -12.37 -16.18 -5.78
N ARG A 299 -11.72 -16.31 -6.95
CA ARG A 299 -11.34 -15.16 -7.79
C ARG A 299 -12.42 -14.66 -8.75
N HIS A 300 -13.44 -15.46 -9.05
CA HIS A 300 -14.60 -15.12 -9.90
C HIS A 300 -14.25 -14.67 -11.33
N TYR A 301 -13.15 -15.14 -11.87
CA TYR A 301 -12.75 -15.04 -13.27
C TYR A 301 -11.89 -16.25 -13.63
N ASN A 302 -11.67 -16.47 -14.92
CA ASN A 302 -10.77 -17.48 -15.46
C ASN A 302 -9.62 -16.85 -16.26
N VAL A 303 -8.65 -17.67 -16.65
CA VAL A 303 -7.47 -17.24 -17.42
C VAL A 303 -7.85 -16.62 -18.76
N ALA A 304 -8.85 -17.18 -19.45
CA ALA A 304 -9.29 -16.64 -20.74
C ALA A 304 -9.85 -15.21 -20.62
N GLN A 305 -10.68 -14.95 -19.61
CA GLN A 305 -11.19 -13.59 -19.30
C GLN A 305 -10.07 -12.62 -18.94
N TYR A 306 -9.11 -13.09 -18.14
CA TYR A 306 -7.94 -12.30 -17.79
C TYR A 306 -7.13 -11.92 -19.03
N MET A 307 -6.84 -12.88 -19.91
CA MET A 307 -6.09 -12.66 -21.15
C MET A 307 -6.80 -11.78 -22.15
N ASP A 308 -8.14 -11.78 -22.18
CA ASP A 308 -8.92 -10.85 -23.01
C ASP A 308 -8.66 -9.40 -22.60
N LEU A 309 -8.64 -9.11 -21.29
CA LEU A 309 -8.30 -7.78 -20.78
C LEU A 309 -6.85 -7.38 -21.10
N ILE A 310 -5.90 -8.30 -20.95
CA ILE A 310 -4.48 -8.05 -21.27
C ILE A 310 -4.30 -7.72 -22.76
N ARG A 311 -4.90 -8.51 -23.65
CA ARG A 311 -4.82 -8.28 -25.11
C ARG A 311 -5.47 -6.96 -25.48
N TYR A 312 -6.65 -6.67 -24.94
CA TYR A 312 -7.33 -5.39 -25.17
C TYR A 312 -6.49 -4.19 -24.70
N ALA A 313 -5.88 -4.27 -23.54
CA ALA A 313 -5.02 -3.20 -23.05
C ALA A 313 -3.77 -3.02 -23.93
N LYS A 314 -3.14 -4.11 -24.39
CA LYS A 314 -2.01 -4.05 -25.32
C LYS A 314 -2.38 -3.41 -26.67
N GLU A 315 -3.61 -3.65 -27.15
CA GLU A 315 -4.15 -3.04 -28.37
C GLU A 315 -4.39 -1.53 -28.20
N LYS A 316 -4.99 -1.13 -27.07
CA LYS A 316 -5.45 0.25 -26.85
C LYS A 316 -4.36 1.18 -26.33
N ILE A 317 -3.39 0.67 -25.60
CA ILE A 317 -2.35 1.49 -24.93
C ILE A 317 -0.98 1.08 -25.46
N PRO A 318 -0.43 1.78 -26.46
CA PRO A 318 0.90 1.48 -26.98
C PRO A 318 1.97 1.56 -25.87
N GLY A 319 2.75 0.48 -25.71
CA GLY A 319 3.80 0.42 -24.71
C GLY A 319 3.33 0.20 -23.27
N VAL A 320 2.06 -0.17 -23.07
CA VAL A 320 1.55 -0.53 -21.74
C VAL A 320 2.38 -1.63 -21.10
N THR A 321 2.66 -1.46 -19.81
CA THR A 321 3.34 -2.47 -19.00
C THR A 321 2.41 -3.05 -17.95
N PHE A 322 2.69 -4.30 -17.57
CA PHE A 322 1.88 -5.01 -16.58
C PHE A 322 2.74 -5.45 -15.41
N SER A 323 2.14 -5.37 -14.22
CA SER A 323 2.62 -6.10 -13.05
C SER A 323 1.48 -6.91 -12.44
N SER A 324 1.83 -7.93 -11.66
CA SER A 324 0.86 -8.84 -11.05
C SER A 324 1.38 -9.39 -9.73
N ASP A 325 0.47 -9.93 -8.92
CA ASP A 325 0.78 -10.78 -7.78
C ASP A 325 0.63 -12.25 -8.17
N ILE A 326 1.55 -13.09 -7.73
CA ILE A 326 1.49 -14.55 -7.88
C ILE A 326 1.71 -15.21 -6.52
N ILE A 327 0.83 -16.15 -6.19
CA ILE A 327 0.96 -17.01 -5.01
C ILE A 327 1.41 -18.39 -5.44
N VAL A 328 2.59 -18.81 -4.98
CA VAL A 328 3.14 -20.15 -5.20
C VAL A 328 2.83 -21.03 -4.01
N GLY A 329 2.45 -22.28 -4.26
CA GLY A 329 2.19 -23.27 -3.22
C GLY A 329 0.90 -23.01 -2.44
N PHE A 330 -0.13 -22.50 -3.11
CA PHE A 330 -1.49 -22.50 -2.56
C PHE A 330 -1.89 -23.94 -2.21
N PRO A 331 -2.63 -24.20 -1.10
CA PRO A 331 -2.99 -25.56 -0.70
C PRO A 331 -3.62 -26.36 -1.85
N GLY A 332 -3.02 -27.51 -2.17
CA GLY A 332 -3.45 -28.37 -3.26
C GLY A 332 -2.97 -27.96 -4.67
N GLU A 333 -2.04 -26.99 -4.79
CA GLU A 333 -1.41 -26.66 -6.08
C GLU A 333 -0.61 -27.84 -6.61
N THR A 334 -0.95 -28.32 -7.80
CA THR A 334 -0.21 -29.38 -8.50
C THR A 334 0.92 -28.81 -9.36
N GLU A 335 1.76 -29.68 -9.93
CA GLU A 335 2.81 -29.24 -10.86
C GLU A 335 2.20 -28.72 -12.18
N GLU A 336 1.07 -29.27 -12.62
CA GLU A 336 0.33 -28.82 -13.81
C GLU A 336 -0.24 -27.41 -13.58
N ASP A 337 -0.80 -27.12 -12.41
CA ASP A 337 -1.28 -25.77 -12.07
C ASP A 337 -0.14 -24.74 -12.07
N PHE A 338 1.01 -25.13 -11.51
CA PHE A 338 2.18 -24.26 -11.49
C PHE A 338 2.74 -24.07 -12.91
N ALA A 339 2.80 -25.11 -13.74
CA ALA A 339 3.22 -25.00 -15.14
C ALA A 339 2.32 -24.04 -15.92
N ALA A 340 0.99 -24.14 -15.74
CA ALA A 340 0.04 -23.21 -16.35
C ALA A 340 0.29 -21.75 -15.90
N THR A 341 0.71 -21.54 -14.66
CA THR A 341 1.10 -20.20 -14.16
C THR A 341 2.36 -19.69 -14.86
N LEU A 342 3.38 -20.53 -15.09
CA LEU A 342 4.56 -20.13 -15.86
C LEU A 342 4.23 -19.80 -17.31
N ASP A 343 3.33 -20.56 -17.95
CA ASP A 343 2.89 -20.30 -19.33
C ASP A 343 2.14 -18.97 -19.43
N LEU A 344 1.27 -18.67 -18.48
CA LEU A 344 0.63 -17.37 -18.40
C LEU A 344 1.63 -16.21 -18.26
N ILE A 345 2.66 -16.37 -17.41
CA ILE A 345 3.70 -15.36 -17.24
C ILE A 345 4.42 -15.09 -18.56
N ARG A 346 4.74 -16.14 -19.32
CA ARG A 346 5.37 -16.02 -20.65
C ARG A 346 4.47 -15.33 -21.68
N GLU A 347 3.17 -15.64 -21.69
CA GLU A 347 2.20 -15.05 -22.65
C GLU A 347 1.96 -13.57 -22.34
N VAL A 348 1.84 -13.20 -21.07
CA VAL A 348 1.63 -11.80 -20.68
C VAL A 348 2.89 -10.98 -20.82
N GLY A 349 4.07 -11.51 -20.44
CA GLY A 349 5.32 -10.78 -20.44
C GLY A 349 5.33 -9.66 -19.38
N TYR A 350 5.07 -9.99 -18.12
CA TYR A 350 5.05 -9.01 -17.04
C TYR A 350 6.38 -8.30 -16.88
N MET A 351 6.32 -6.98 -16.76
CA MET A 351 7.49 -6.19 -16.40
C MET A 351 7.96 -6.49 -14.97
N GLN A 352 7.01 -6.68 -14.05
CA GLN A 352 7.28 -6.98 -12.65
C GLN A 352 6.24 -7.93 -12.06
N LEU A 353 6.70 -8.88 -11.25
CA LEU A 353 5.84 -9.70 -10.42
C LEU A 353 6.15 -9.48 -8.94
N PHE A 354 5.09 -9.41 -8.14
CA PHE A 354 5.17 -9.56 -6.69
C PHE A 354 4.82 -11.01 -6.35
N THR A 355 5.81 -11.76 -5.90
CA THR A 355 5.71 -13.20 -5.73
C THR A 355 5.72 -13.58 -4.26
N PHE A 356 4.83 -14.47 -3.89
CA PHE A 356 4.65 -14.91 -2.51
C PHE A 356 4.55 -16.42 -2.43
N ILE A 357 5.27 -17.05 -1.51
CA ILE A 357 4.94 -18.39 -1.07
C ILE A 357 3.70 -18.28 -0.18
N TYR A 358 2.69 -19.12 -0.46
CA TYR A 358 1.48 -19.15 0.37
C TYR A 358 1.82 -19.29 1.86
N SER A 359 1.26 -18.43 2.67
CA SER A 359 1.39 -18.42 4.11
C SER A 359 0.00 -18.40 4.75
N LYS A 360 -0.26 -19.34 5.65
CA LYS A 360 -1.55 -19.47 6.36
C LYS A 360 -1.85 -18.20 7.17
N ARG A 361 -3.07 -17.67 7.00
CA ARG A 361 -3.58 -16.53 7.78
C ARG A 361 -4.73 -17.01 8.66
N ALA A 362 -4.58 -16.89 9.96
CA ALA A 362 -5.62 -17.28 10.90
C ALA A 362 -6.95 -16.58 10.57
N GLY A 363 -8.05 -17.32 10.56
CA GLY A 363 -9.38 -16.81 10.23
C GLY A 363 -9.76 -16.86 8.76
N THR A 364 -8.83 -17.09 7.83
CA THR A 364 -9.14 -17.22 6.39
C THR A 364 -9.61 -18.63 6.04
N PRO A 365 -10.48 -18.82 5.02
CA PRO A 365 -10.91 -20.14 4.57
C PRO A 365 -9.76 -21.05 4.15
N ALA A 366 -8.78 -20.52 3.39
CA ALA A 366 -7.64 -21.31 2.92
C ALA A 366 -6.72 -21.81 4.05
N SER A 367 -6.74 -21.17 5.22
CA SER A 367 -5.94 -21.64 6.36
C SER A 367 -6.38 -23.02 6.91
N LYS A 368 -7.60 -23.45 6.57
CA LYS A 368 -8.19 -24.71 6.98
C LYS A 368 -7.97 -25.83 5.96
N LEU A 369 -7.48 -25.50 4.77
CA LEU A 369 -7.24 -26.47 3.71
C LEU A 369 -6.01 -27.34 4.05
N PRO A 370 -6.03 -28.65 3.68
CA PRO A 370 -4.85 -29.49 3.71
C PRO A 370 -3.76 -28.92 2.81
N ASP A 371 -2.55 -28.85 3.31
CA ASP A 371 -1.40 -28.33 2.58
C ASP A 371 -0.28 -29.38 2.58
N PRO A 372 -0.32 -30.33 1.63
CA PRO A 372 0.63 -31.43 1.56
C PRO A 372 1.98 -30.99 0.98
N THR A 373 2.04 -29.83 0.30
CA THR A 373 3.27 -29.37 -0.37
C THR A 373 4.26 -28.85 0.65
N THR A 374 5.47 -29.39 0.63
CA THR A 374 6.54 -29.01 1.56
C THR A 374 7.07 -27.59 1.23
N HIS A 375 7.70 -26.96 2.22
CA HIS A 375 8.34 -25.66 2.01
C HIS A 375 9.45 -25.72 0.94
N ALA A 376 10.19 -26.84 0.87
CA ALA A 376 11.25 -27.02 -0.13
C ALA A 376 10.68 -27.08 -1.56
N GLU A 377 9.56 -27.77 -1.77
CA GLU A 377 8.88 -27.80 -3.08
C GLU A 377 8.35 -26.41 -3.46
N LYS A 378 7.75 -25.67 -2.52
CA LYS A 378 7.28 -24.30 -2.76
C LYS A 378 8.45 -23.37 -3.10
N ALA A 379 9.58 -23.49 -2.40
CA ALA A 379 10.79 -22.73 -2.69
C ALA A 379 11.36 -23.05 -4.09
N ALA A 380 11.41 -24.33 -4.47
CA ALA A 380 11.86 -24.74 -5.80
C ALA A 380 10.95 -24.21 -6.92
N ARG A 381 9.63 -24.18 -6.72
CA ARG A 381 8.68 -23.51 -7.64
C ARG A 381 8.95 -22.01 -7.71
N MET A 382 9.16 -21.36 -6.58
CA MET A 382 9.47 -19.91 -6.52
C MET A 382 10.73 -19.59 -7.32
N ASP A 383 11.80 -20.36 -7.19
CA ASP A 383 13.05 -20.17 -7.94
C ASP A 383 12.83 -20.28 -9.45
N ARG A 384 12.01 -21.24 -9.89
CA ARG A 384 11.63 -21.39 -11.31
C ARG A 384 10.83 -20.20 -11.81
N LEU A 385 9.89 -19.70 -11.01
CA LEU A 385 9.07 -18.54 -11.33
C LEU A 385 9.93 -17.27 -11.47
N LEU A 386 10.84 -17.04 -10.53
CA LEU A 386 11.74 -15.87 -10.55
C LEU A 386 12.64 -15.89 -11.79
N LYS A 387 13.21 -17.05 -12.17
CA LYS A 387 14.00 -17.18 -13.41
C LYS A 387 13.17 -16.84 -14.64
N THR A 388 11.92 -17.34 -14.73
CA THR A 388 11.03 -17.01 -15.85
C THR A 388 10.73 -15.51 -15.90
N GLN A 389 10.50 -14.86 -14.74
CA GLN A 389 10.23 -13.42 -14.68
C GLN A 389 11.43 -12.56 -15.11
N GLU A 390 12.64 -12.94 -14.71
CA GLU A 390 13.88 -12.21 -15.04
C GLU A 390 14.06 -12.04 -16.55
N GLU A 391 13.75 -13.07 -17.35
CA GLU A 391 13.85 -13.02 -18.80
C GLU A 391 13.02 -11.88 -19.41
N PHE A 392 11.80 -11.69 -18.92
CA PHE A 392 10.88 -10.63 -19.40
C PHE A 392 11.27 -9.25 -18.87
N ALA A 393 11.67 -9.16 -17.60
CA ALA A 393 12.13 -7.90 -17.03
C ALA A 393 13.36 -7.35 -17.78
N PHE A 394 14.32 -8.22 -18.13
CA PHE A 394 15.50 -7.83 -18.90
C PHE A 394 15.16 -7.44 -20.33
N ALA A 395 14.26 -8.17 -21.00
CA ALA A 395 13.80 -7.81 -22.34
C ALA A 395 13.09 -6.45 -22.35
N ALA A 396 12.24 -6.18 -21.36
CA ALA A 396 11.52 -4.91 -21.25
C ALA A 396 12.47 -3.72 -21.03
N THR A 397 13.51 -3.87 -20.18
CA THR A 397 14.50 -2.81 -19.96
C THR A 397 15.42 -2.64 -21.17
N ALA A 398 15.85 -3.72 -21.84
CA ALA A 398 16.68 -3.64 -23.04
C ALA A 398 15.97 -2.90 -24.19
N ALA A 399 14.66 -3.06 -24.34
CA ALA A 399 13.85 -2.39 -25.36
C ALA A 399 13.75 -0.87 -25.17
N MET A 400 14.19 -0.32 -24.03
CA MET A 400 14.17 1.11 -23.74
C MET A 400 15.44 1.84 -24.23
N ALA A 401 16.50 1.13 -24.58
CA ALA A 401 17.75 1.74 -25.04
C ALA A 401 17.55 2.65 -26.27
N GLY A 402 18.19 3.81 -26.28
CA GLY A 402 18.10 4.82 -27.34
C GLY A 402 16.85 5.72 -27.27
N ARG A 403 15.95 5.52 -26.29
CA ARG A 403 14.77 6.39 -26.09
C ARG A 403 15.08 7.52 -25.13
N THR A 404 14.52 8.69 -25.40
CA THR A 404 14.43 9.77 -24.40
C THR A 404 13.07 9.70 -23.72
N VAL A 405 13.06 9.68 -22.40
CA VAL A 405 11.87 9.48 -21.58
C VAL A 405 11.79 10.51 -20.45
N ARG A 406 10.60 10.96 -20.16
CA ARG A 406 10.33 11.83 -19.00
C ARG A 406 10.22 10.99 -17.74
N VAL A 407 10.90 11.39 -16.67
CA VAL A 407 10.92 10.69 -15.39
C VAL A 407 10.68 11.66 -14.22
N LEU A 408 10.05 11.19 -13.16
CA LEU A 408 10.04 11.87 -11.88
C LEU A 408 11.25 11.41 -11.07
N VAL A 409 12.13 12.33 -10.71
CA VAL A 409 13.33 12.01 -9.90
C VAL A 409 12.89 11.76 -8.45
N GLU A 410 13.19 10.57 -7.92
CA GLU A 410 12.60 10.12 -6.65
C GLU A 410 13.57 10.11 -5.47
N ALA A 411 14.83 9.80 -5.73
CA ALA A 411 15.82 9.59 -4.68
C ALA A 411 17.25 9.69 -5.23
N ALA A 412 18.22 9.79 -4.32
CA ALA A 412 19.63 9.55 -4.65
C ALA A 412 19.83 8.15 -5.22
N GLY A 413 20.70 8.02 -6.21
CA GLY A 413 21.08 6.75 -6.82
C GLY A 413 21.99 5.92 -5.91
N ARG A 414 22.35 4.73 -6.39
CA ARG A 414 23.29 3.87 -5.66
C ARG A 414 24.73 4.37 -5.76
N ASN A 415 25.09 4.99 -6.88
CA ASN A 415 26.42 5.51 -7.12
C ASN A 415 26.47 7.00 -6.74
N GLU A 416 27.63 7.47 -6.29
CA GLU A 416 27.85 8.88 -5.94
C GLU A 416 27.56 9.79 -7.14
N GLY A 417 26.83 10.88 -6.92
CA GLY A 417 26.46 11.84 -7.96
C GLY A 417 25.41 11.34 -8.94
N THR A 418 24.70 10.24 -8.62
CA THR A 418 23.56 9.75 -9.40
C THR A 418 22.24 9.91 -8.66
N VAL A 419 21.16 9.95 -9.43
CA VAL A 419 19.77 9.93 -8.93
C VAL A 419 18.98 8.84 -9.64
N ASN A 420 17.88 8.44 -9.03
CA ASN A 420 16.90 7.51 -9.60
C ASN A 420 15.65 8.27 -10.02
N GLY A 421 15.25 8.11 -11.28
CA GLY A 421 13.98 8.60 -11.82
C GLY A 421 13.05 7.44 -12.18
N ARG A 422 11.75 7.64 -11.98
CA ARG A 422 10.72 6.66 -12.33
C ARG A 422 9.91 7.15 -13.53
N LEU A 423 9.76 6.24 -14.51
CA LEU A 423 8.93 6.45 -15.69
C LEU A 423 7.44 6.26 -15.36
N ASP A 424 6.56 6.69 -16.25
CA ASP A 424 5.11 6.43 -16.18
C ASP A 424 4.78 4.92 -16.18
N ASN A 425 5.54 4.13 -16.93
CA ASN A 425 5.42 2.67 -16.99
C ASN A 425 6.05 1.92 -15.79
N ASN A 426 6.44 2.64 -14.75
CA ASN A 426 7.00 2.13 -13.48
C ASN A 426 8.46 1.61 -13.54
N LEU A 427 9.14 1.68 -14.69
CA LEU A 427 10.59 1.41 -14.76
C LEU A 427 11.37 2.50 -14.03
N VAL A 428 12.52 2.13 -13.51
CA VAL A 428 13.44 3.05 -12.83
C VAL A 428 14.70 3.21 -13.65
N VAL A 429 15.17 4.44 -13.79
CA VAL A 429 16.45 4.77 -14.43
C VAL A 429 17.38 5.45 -13.43
N GLU A 430 18.64 5.00 -13.38
CA GLU A 430 19.74 5.67 -12.68
C GLU A 430 20.54 6.50 -13.68
N PHE A 431 20.79 7.77 -13.35
CA PHE A 431 21.54 8.70 -14.20
C PHE A 431 22.29 9.74 -13.37
N LYS A 432 23.36 10.34 -13.95
CA LYS A 432 24.11 11.39 -13.29
C LYS A 432 23.32 12.69 -13.25
N ALA A 433 23.06 13.18 -12.06
CA ALA A 433 22.43 14.48 -11.83
C ALA A 433 22.56 14.89 -10.35
N PRO A 434 22.43 16.19 -10.02
CA PRO A 434 22.45 16.64 -8.64
C PRO A 434 21.17 16.22 -7.90
N GLU A 435 21.29 15.97 -6.60
CA GLU A 435 20.15 15.60 -5.73
C GLU A 435 19.07 16.70 -5.66
N SER A 436 19.39 17.95 -6.03
CA SER A 436 18.41 19.04 -6.13
C SER A 436 17.30 18.79 -7.15
N LEU A 437 17.49 17.82 -8.06
CA LEU A 437 16.42 17.37 -8.97
C LEU A 437 15.41 16.42 -8.31
N ILE A 438 15.64 15.94 -7.10
CA ILE A 438 14.67 15.08 -6.42
C ILE A 438 13.35 15.83 -6.25
N GLY A 439 12.25 15.21 -6.70
CA GLY A 439 10.92 15.81 -6.78
C GLY A 439 10.65 16.62 -8.06
N GLN A 440 11.59 16.65 -9.00
CA GLN A 440 11.42 17.34 -10.27
C GLN A 440 11.28 16.34 -11.43
N TRP A 441 10.68 16.80 -12.52
CA TRP A 441 10.70 16.10 -13.79
C TRP A 441 12.06 16.27 -14.46
N ALA A 442 12.52 15.24 -15.16
CA ALA A 442 13.70 15.27 -15.99
C ALA A 442 13.48 14.44 -17.26
N ASP A 443 14.02 14.90 -18.37
CA ASP A 443 14.12 14.09 -19.59
C ASP A 443 15.45 13.36 -19.59
N VAL A 444 15.41 12.03 -19.78
CA VAL A 444 16.58 11.16 -19.69
C VAL A 444 16.70 10.32 -20.94
N HIS A 445 17.88 10.37 -21.58
CA HIS A 445 18.22 9.49 -22.67
C HIS A 445 18.72 8.16 -22.12
N ILE A 446 18.02 7.05 -22.44
CA ILE A 446 18.37 5.71 -21.96
C ILE A 446 19.54 5.16 -22.78
N THR A 447 20.67 4.95 -22.14
CA THR A 447 21.89 4.41 -22.77
C THR A 447 21.98 2.89 -22.67
N GLY A 448 21.21 2.26 -21.75
CA GLY A 448 21.20 0.82 -21.57
C GLY A 448 20.49 0.38 -20.30
N SER A 449 20.79 -0.83 -19.84
CA SER A 449 20.25 -1.38 -18.58
C SER A 449 21.27 -2.27 -17.87
N ARG A 450 21.11 -2.37 -16.53
CA ARG A 450 21.82 -3.33 -15.67
C ARG A 450 20.75 -4.13 -14.94
N ALA A 451 20.57 -5.37 -15.36
CA ALA A 451 19.43 -6.17 -14.91
C ALA A 451 18.10 -5.43 -15.18
N ALA A 452 17.24 -5.27 -14.18
CA ALA A 452 15.96 -4.56 -14.29
C ALA A 452 16.05 -3.02 -14.07
N LEU A 453 17.27 -2.45 -13.92
CA LEU A 453 17.49 -1.02 -13.73
C LEU A 453 17.99 -0.41 -15.06
N LEU A 454 17.29 0.61 -15.55
CA LEU A 454 17.76 1.39 -16.70
C LEU A 454 18.94 2.27 -16.30
N VAL A 455 19.80 2.55 -17.25
CA VAL A 455 20.91 3.50 -17.14
C VAL A 455 20.72 4.56 -18.22
N GLY A 456 20.93 5.82 -17.88
CA GLY A 456 20.73 6.92 -18.81
C GLY A 456 21.59 8.13 -18.50
N GLU A 457 21.40 9.14 -19.32
CA GLU A 457 22.02 10.46 -19.19
C GLU A 457 20.94 11.54 -19.28
N LEU A 458 21.13 12.63 -18.55
CA LEU A 458 20.22 13.77 -18.61
C LEU A 458 20.19 14.28 -20.04
N ALA A 459 19.00 14.40 -20.62
CA ALA A 459 18.85 14.99 -21.95
C ALA A 459 19.08 16.50 -21.87
N GLU A 460 19.71 17.06 -22.89
CA GLU A 460 19.99 18.51 -23.00
C GLU A 460 18.71 19.34 -23.21
#